data_f3599b624d140ffa160122699ba8c469
#
_entry.id   f3599b624d140ffa160122699ba8c469
#
_cell.length_a   1.000
_cell.length_b   1.000
_cell.length_c   1.000
_cell.angle_alpha   90.00
_cell.angle_beta   90.00
_cell.angle_gamma   90.00
#
_symmetry.space_group_name_H-M   'P 1'
#
loop_
_entity.id
_entity.type
_entity.pdbx_description
1 polymer ?
#
loop_
_entity_poly.entity_id
_entity_poly.type
_entity_poly.pdbx_seq_one_letter_code
_entity_poly.pdbx_strand_id
1 'polypeptide(L)'
;LLIVALARPQSVDEGSTSNTEGIDIVLAIDISTSMLAQDLQPDRIQAAKQVAGNFITDRPGDRIGLVAFAGEAFTQSPLTTDQGTLQTLLGRLRSGVVEDGTAIGNGLATAINRLRESNAKSKVIILLTDGENNRGEIAPLTAAEIARDQGIRVYTIGVGTRGTAPYPTVDFFGNPTVVQAKVQIDEKILGEIADLTGGRYFRATDNAKLQSIYD
;
A
#
# COMPACT_ATOMS: atom_id res chain seq x y z
N LEU A 1 28.76 1.92 -52.61
CA LEU A 1 27.50 1.16 -52.48
C LEU A 1 27.63 -0.06 -51.50
N LEU A 2 28.78 -0.80 -51.52
CA LEU A 2 28.96 -1.96 -50.65
C LEU A 2 29.07 -1.61 -49.14
N ILE A 3 29.62 -0.45 -48.81
CA ILE A 3 29.82 0.00 -47.40
C ILE A 3 28.48 0.34 -46.72
N VAL A 4 27.51 0.88 -47.48
CA VAL A 4 26.19 1.20 -46.95
C VAL A 4 25.35 -0.06 -46.69
N ALA A 5 25.57 -1.11 -47.47
CA ALA A 5 24.91 -2.42 -47.25
C ALA A 5 25.40 -3.16 -46.00
N LEU A 6 26.66 -2.96 -45.61
CA LEU A 6 27.25 -3.55 -44.40
C LEU A 6 26.84 -2.82 -43.11
N ALA A 7 26.40 -1.56 -43.17
CA ALA A 7 25.96 -0.76 -42.03
C ALA A 7 24.59 -1.15 -41.48
N ARG A 8 23.81 -2.05 -42.16
CA ARG A 8 22.47 -2.49 -41.75
C ARG A 8 21.67 -1.36 -41.09
N PRO A 9 21.29 -0.28 -41.82
CA PRO A 9 20.45 0.75 -41.24
C PRO A 9 19.14 0.07 -40.81
N GLN A 10 18.92 -0.03 -39.51
CA GLN A 10 17.64 -0.41 -38.95
C GLN A 10 16.81 0.86 -38.85
N SER A 11 15.69 0.91 -39.56
CA SER A 11 14.63 1.86 -39.21
C SER A 11 14.09 1.44 -37.86
N VAL A 12 14.40 2.20 -36.82
CA VAL A 12 13.64 2.14 -35.59
C VAL A 12 12.28 2.74 -35.97
N ASP A 13 11.25 1.90 -36.09
CA ASP A 13 9.90 2.39 -35.97
C ASP A 13 9.82 3.01 -34.55
N GLU A 14 9.85 4.33 -34.48
CA GLU A 14 9.32 5.03 -33.34
C GLU A 14 7.82 4.69 -33.30
N GLY A 15 7.51 3.51 -32.72
CA GLY A 15 6.16 3.19 -32.33
C GLY A 15 5.70 4.40 -31.55
N SER A 16 4.63 5.04 -31.99
CA SER A 16 3.98 6.12 -31.29
C SER A 16 3.75 5.63 -29.85
N THR A 17 4.65 5.99 -28.94
CA THR A 17 4.37 5.94 -27.53
C THR A 17 3.19 6.89 -27.38
N SER A 18 1.98 6.34 -27.32
CA SER A 18 0.87 7.05 -26.73
C SER A 18 1.34 7.38 -25.33
N ASN A 19 1.73 8.61 -25.15
CA ASN A 19 2.15 9.16 -23.87
C ASN A 19 0.87 9.30 -23.02
N THR A 20 0.28 8.16 -22.67
CA THR A 20 -0.65 8.10 -21.56
C THR A 20 0.24 8.27 -20.35
N GLU A 21 0.34 9.52 -19.88
CA GLU A 21 1.11 9.87 -18.70
C GLU A 21 0.51 9.06 -17.54
N GLY A 22 1.13 7.92 -17.23
CA GLY A 22 0.72 7.05 -16.14
C GLY A 22 0.85 7.77 -14.79
N ILE A 23 0.07 7.34 -13.83
CA ILE A 23 0.14 7.80 -12.44
C ILE A 23 1.21 7.00 -11.72
N ASP A 24 1.98 7.64 -10.83
CA ASP A 24 2.86 6.93 -9.92
C ASP A 24 2.13 6.70 -8.60
N ILE A 25 1.96 5.44 -8.24
CA ILE A 25 1.19 5.00 -7.08
C ILE A 25 2.09 4.20 -6.15
N VAL A 26 2.06 4.48 -4.84
CA VAL A 26 2.65 3.60 -3.84
C VAL A 26 1.55 3.05 -2.94
N LEU A 27 1.46 1.72 -2.88
CA LEU A 27 0.63 1.02 -1.91
C LEU A 27 1.45 0.82 -0.63
N ALA A 28 1.05 1.48 0.46
CA ALA A 28 1.63 1.33 1.79
C ALA A 28 0.69 0.45 2.63
N ILE A 29 1.10 -0.80 2.88
CA ILE A 29 0.26 -1.83 3.47
C ILE A 29 0.79 -2.17 4.86
N ASP A 30 -0.08 -2.06 5.85
CA ASP A 30 0.15 -2.52 7.21
C ASP A 30 0.24 -4.05 7.25
N ILE A 31 1.31 -4.57 7.87
CA ILE A 31 1.56 -5.99 8.07
C ILE A 31 1.72 -6.34 9.56
N SER A 32 1.27 -5.46 10.47
CA SER A 32 1.24 -5.71 11.90
C SER A 32 0.41 -6.94 12.26
N THR A 33 0.59 -7.48 13.46
CA THR A 33 -0.12 -8.70 13.87
C THR A 33 -1.63 -8.50 13.96
N SER A 34 -2.13 -7.28 14.21
CA SER A 34 -3.57 -6.96 14.18
C SER A 34 -4.24 -7.27 12.84
N MET A 35 -3.48 -7.19 11.73
CA MET A 35 -3.94 -7.55 10.39
C MET A 35 -4.23 -9.06 10.20
N LEU A 36 -3.95 -9.89 11.19
CA LEU A 36 -4.36 -11.31 11.23
C LEU A 36 -5.80 -11.51 11.72
N ALA A 37 -6.49 -10.44 12.15
CA ALA A 37 -7.89 -10.53 12.55
C ALA A 37 -8.79 -11.01 11.39
N GLN A 38 -9.81 -11.80 11.73
CA GLN A 38 -10.65 -12.55 10.79
C GLN A 38 -12.06 -11.94 10.64
N ASP A 39 -12.17 -10.65 10.83
CA ASP A 39 -13.41 -9.90 10.54
C ASP A 39 -13.56 -9.58 9.04
N LEU A 40 -12.45 -9.61 8.28
CA LEU A 40 -12.44 -9.77 6.82
C LEU A 40 -11.97 -11.19 6.47
N GLN A 41 -12.39 -11.74 5.35
CA GLN A 41 -12.10 -13.12 4.98
C GLN A 41 -10.96 -13.24 3.97
N PRO A 42 -9.99 -14.15 4.17
CA PRO A 42 -9.82 -15.05 5.34
C PRO A 42 -9.27 -14.34 6.58
N ASP A 43 -8.53 -13.26 6.42
CA ASP A 43 -8.04 -12.28 7.38
C ASP A 43 -7.82 -10.94 6.69
N ARG A 44 -7.57 -9.87 7.46
CA ARG A 44 -7.41 -8.51 6.92
C ARG A 44 -6.25 -8.40 5.92
N ILE A 45 -5.08 -9.03 6.21
CA ILE A 45 -3.92 -8.94 5.31
C ILE A 45 -4.16 -9.69 4.01
N GLN A 46 -4.82 -10.86 4.02
CA GLN A 46 -5.15 -11.58 2.79
C GLN A 46 -6.21 -10.85 1.99
N ALA A 47 -7.24 -10.29 2.64
CA ALA A 47 -8.23 -9.45 1.97
C ALA A 47 -7.59 -8.23 1.30
N ALA A 48 -6.67 -7.55 2.01
CA ALA A 48 -5.90 -6.41 1.48
C ALA A 48 -5.05 -6.81 0.27
N LYS A 49 -4.35 -7.95 0.32
CA LYS A 49 -3.54 -8.47 -0.79
C LYS A 49 -4.39 -8.80 -2.00
N GLN A 50 -5.54 -9.42 -1.81
CA GLN A 50 -6.45 -9.75 -2.91
C GLN A 50 -6.93 -8.50 -3.64
N VAL A 51 -7.41 -7.51 -2.90
CA VAL A 51 -7.92 -6.25 -3.47
C VAL A 51 -6.80 -5.42 -4.11
N ALA A 52 -5.63 -5.32 -3.46
CA ALA A 52 -4.46 -4.66 -4.04
C ALA A 52 -3.98 -5.36 -5.32
N GLY A 53 -4.06 -6.70 -5.37
CA GLY A 53 -3.74 -7.49 -6.55
C GLY A 53 -4.66 -7.19 -7.74
N ASN A 54 -5.97 -7.11 -7.51
CA ASN A 54 -6.94 -6.70 -8.52
C ASN A 54 -6.64 -5.28 -9.02
N PHE A 55 -6.45 -4.34 -8.09
CA PHE A 55 -6.11 -2.95 -8.41
C PHE A 55 -4.85 -2.83 -9.29
N ILE A 56 -3.79 -3.61 -9.01
CA ILE A 56 -2.58 -3.64 -9.83
C ILE A 56 -2.90 -4.11 -11.24
N THR A 57 -3.70 -5.19 -11.37
CA THR A 57 -4.06 -5.79 -12.66
C THR A 57 -4.85 -4.81 -13.55
N ASP A 58 -5.72 -4.00 -12.95
CA ASP A 58 -6.60 -3.07 -13.67
C ASP A 58 -5.86 -1.78 -14.13
N ARG A 59 -4.55 -1.64 -13.82
CA ARG A 59 -3.76 -0.43 -14.09
C ARG A 59 -2.47 -0.70 -14.87
N PRO A 60 -2.57 -1.21 -16.11
CA PRO A 60 -1.38 -1.61 -16.89
C PRO A 60 -0.47 -0.44 -17.32
N GLY A 61 -0.98 0.81 -17.27
CA GLY A 61 -0.23 2.01 -17.67
C GLY A 61 0.44 2.75 -16.52
N ASP A 62 0.11 2.42 -15.27
CA ASP A 62 0.62 3.09 -14.09
C ASP A 62 1.88 2.42 -13.54
N ARG A 63 2.79 3.20 -12.93
CA ARG A 63 3.88 2.64 -12.14
C ARG A 63 3.44 2.48 -10.70
N ILE A 64 3.55 1.27 -10.19
CA ILE A 64 3.12 0.97 -8.82
C ILE A 64 4.32 0.48 -8.00
N GLY A 65 4.47 1.00 -6.79
CA GLY A 65 5.42 0.56 -5.79
C GLY A 65 4.71 -0.05 -4.58
N LEU A 66 5.43 -0.89 -3.83
CA LEU A 66 4.93 -1.51 -2.61
C LEU A 66 5.81 -1.14 -1.42
N VAL A 67 5.20 -0.63 -0.37
CA VAL A 67 5.79 -0.43 0.95
C VAL A 67 5.01 -1.27 1.94
N ALA A 68 5.71 -1.98 2.80
CA ALA A 68 5.12 -2.69 3.93
C ALA A 68 5.60 -2.04 5.22
N PHE A 69 4.72 -1.97 6.22
CA PHE A 69 5.09 -1.44 7.52
C PHE A 69 4.35 -2.16 8.66
N ALA A 70 5.02 -2.21 9.80
CA ALA A 70 4.50 -2.60 11.10
C ALA A 70 5.19 -1.69 12.13
N GLY A 71 5.96 -2.18 13.10
CA GLY A 71 6.82 -1.35 13.95
C GLY A 71 7.92 -0.62 13.17
N GLU A 72 8.34 -1.19 12.03
CA GLU A 72 9.27 -0.62 11.05
C GLU A 72 8.64 -0.60 9.67
N ALA A 73 9.22 0.19 8.74
CA ALA A 73 8.75 0.28 7.36
C ALA A 73 9.87 -0.03 6.36
N PHE A 74 9.53 -0.77 5.29
CA PHE A 74 10.47 -1.09 4.23
C PHE A 74 9.82 -1.09 2.85
N THR A 75 10.64 -0.89 1.82
CA THR A 75 10.19 -0.97 0.43
C THR A 75 10.22 -2.43 -0.02
N GLN A 76 9.05 -2.98 -0.31
CA GLN A 76 8.89 -4.33 -0.86
C GLN A 76 9.13 -4.34 -2.38
N SER A 77 8.70 -3.28 -3.09
CA SER A 77 8.98 -3.05 -4.50
C SER A 77 9.14 -1.56 -4.78
N PRO A 78 10.15 -1.14 -5.55
CA PRO A 78 10.19 0.20 -6.12
C PRO A 78 9.07 0.39 -7.14
N LEU A 79 8.88 1.63 -7.64
CA LEU A 79 7.95 1.92 -8.73
C LEU A 79 8.30 1.11 -9.98
N THR A 80 7.35 0.34 -10.49
CA THR A 80 7.50 -0.47 -11.68
C THR A 80 6.18 -0.64 -12.43
N THR A 81 6.22 -0.91 -13.71
CA THR A 81 5.09 -1.35 -14.56
C THR A 81 5.01 -2.87 -14.67
N ASP A 82 5.99 -3.61 -14.12
CA ASP A 82 6.00 -5.08 -14.13
C ASP A 82 4.99 -5.63 -13.11
N GLN A 83 3.76 -5.80 -13.56
CA GLN A 83 2.66 -6.32 -12.74
C GLN A 83 2.93 -7.75 -12.23
N GLY A 84 3.62 -8.60 -13.00
CA GLY A 84 3.93 -9.96 -12.60
C GLY A 84 4.86 -10.00 -11.39
N THR A 85 5.91 -9.19 -11.40
CA THR A 85 6.80 -9.00 -10.26
C THR A 85 6.06 -8.40 -9.07
N LEU A 86 5.23 -7.37 -9.27
CA LEU A 86 4.42 -6.76 -8.20
C LEU A 86 3.49 -7.76 -7.53
N GLN A 87 2.76 -8.58 -8.30
CA GLN A 87 1.87 -9.62 -7.78
C GLN A 87 2.64 -10.65 -6.94
N THR A 88 3.81 -11.06 -7.42
CA THR A 88 4.68 -11.98 -6.69
C THR A 88 5.15 -11.40 -5.35
N LEU A 89 5.57 -10.13 -5.34
CA LEU A 89 6.06 -9.44 -4.15
C LEU A 89 4.93 -9.12 -3.16
N LEU A 90 3.76 -8.74 -3.67
CA LEU A 90 2.54 -8.56 -2.87
C LEU A 90 2.15 -9.89 -2.18
N GLY A 91 2.20 -11.00 -2.90
CA GLY A 91 1.93 -12.35 -2.36
C GLY A 91 2.84 -12.73 -1.20
N ARG A 92 4.07 -12.21 -1.15
CA ARG A 92 5.06 -12.48 -0.09
C ARG A 92 4.87 -11.66 1.18
N LEU A 93 4.02 -10.63 1.17
CA LEU A 93 3.72 -9.85 2.37
C LEU A 93 3.10 -10.75 3.44
N ARG A 94 3.60 -10.68 4.65
CA ARG A 94 3.11 -11.43 5.81
C ARG A 94 3.46 -10.70 7.09
N SER A 95 2.66 -10.90 8.12
CA SER A 95 2.96 -10.42 9.46
C SER A 95 4.18 -11.14 10.05
N GLY A 96 4.87 -10.48 10.99
CA GLY A 96 6.02 -11.05 11.71
C GLY A 96 7.36 -10.99 10.94
N VAL A 97 7.45 -10.23 9.85
CA VAL A 97 8.72 -10.02 9.10
C VAL A 97 9.60 -8.99 9.80
N VAL A 98 8.99 -7.99 10.42
CA VAL A 98 9.64 -6.93 11.21
C VAL A 98 9.03 -6.88 12.61
N GLU A 99 9.61 -6.08 13.51
CA GLU A 99 9.09 -5.87 14.86
C GLU A 99 7.61 -5.46 14.80
N ASP A 100 6.80 -6.00 15.71
CA ASP A 100 5.37 -5.73 15.75
C ASP A 100 5.06 -4.31 16.25
N GLY A 101 3.90 -3.84 15.90
CA GLY A 101 3.40 -2.50 16.15
C GLY A 101 2.98 -1.81 14.85
N THR A 102 2.56 -0.55 14.92
CA THR A 102 2.04 0.20 13.78
C THR A 102 2.70 1.57 13.71
N ALA A 103 3.67 1.73 12.80
CA ALA A 103 4.42 2.96 12.56
C ALA A 103 3.92 3.66 11.27
N ILE A 104 2.70 4.23 11.33
CA ILE A 104 2.04 4.89 10.18
C ILE A 104 2.94 5.96 9.58
N GLY A 105 3.55 6.80 10.43
CA GLY A 105 4.43 7.88 9.98
C GLY A 105 5.66 7.39 9.23
N ASN A 106 6.29 6.29 9.68
CA ASN A 106 7.43 5.68 8.99
C ASN A 106 7.00 5.03 7.68
N GLY A 107 5.84 4.34 7.65
CA GLY A 107 5.24 3.78 6.44
C GLY A 107 4.99 4.85 5.38
N LEU A 108 4.37 5.95 5.79
CA LEU A 108 4.10 7.10 4.91
C LEU A 108 5.40 7.76 4.43
N ALA A 109 6.36 8.03 5.31
CA ALA A 109 7.64 8.61 4.93
C ALA A 109 8.43 7.72 3.94
N THR A 110 8.40 6.39 4.12
CA THR A 110 9.01 5.44 3.19
C THR A 110 8.33 5.49 1.83
N ALA A 111 7.00 5.58 1.79
CA ALA A 111 6.23 5.71 0.55
C ALA A 111 6.52 7.03 -0.17
N ILE A 112 6.59 8.15 0.56
CA ILE A 112 6.96 9.47 0.03
C ILE A 112 8.35 9.41 -0.62
N ASN A 113 9.31 8.77 0.05
CA ASN A 113 10.67 8.64 -0.47
C ASN A 113 10.73 7.86 -1.81
N ARG A 114 9.80 6.90 -2.04
CA ARG A 114 9.69 6.21 -3.35
C ARG A 114 9.15 7.09 -4.46
N LEU A 115 8.37 8.13 -4.12
CA LEU A 115 7.81 9.08 -5.08
C LEU A 115 8.66 10.35 -5.26
N ARG A 116 9.68 10.56 -4.44
CA ARG A 116 10.48 11.80 -4.43
C ARG A 116 11.12 12.11 -5.78
N GLU A 117 11.66 11.10 -6.45
CA GLU A 117 12.34 11.25 -7.75
C GLU A 117 11.39 11.03 -8.94
N SER A 118 10.10 10.89 -8.68
CA SER A 118 9.09 10.75 -9.72
C SER A 118 8.83 12.07 -10.44
N ASN A 119 8.86 12.01 -11.77
CA ASN A 119 8.48 13.11 -12.66
C ASN A 119 7.02 13.01 -13.13
N ALA A 120 6.23 12.05 -12.61
CA ALA A 120 4.82 11.91 -12.97
C ALA A 120 4.03 13.16 -12.53
N LYS A 121 3.08 13.58 -13.36
CA LYS A 121 2.17 14.70 -13.04
C LYS A 121 1.27 14.41 -11.84
N SER A 122 0.94 13.14 -11.64
CA SER A 122 0.13 12.69 -10.50
C SER A 122 0.89 11.65 -9.68
N LYS A 123 1.01 11.93 -8.40
CA LYS A 123 1.66 11.06 -7.40
C LYS A 123 0.67 10.74 -6.30
N VAL A 124 0.49 9.45 -6.04
CA VAL A 124 -0.53 8.97 -5.11
C VAL A 124 0.07 7.96 -4.14
N ILE A 125 -0.33 8.04 -2.87
CA ILE A 125 -0.12 6.98 -1.88
C ILE A 125 -1.49 6.46 -1.45
N ILE A 126 -1.63 5.14 -1.40
CA ILE A 126 -2.76 4.46 -0.78
C ILE A 126 -2.22 3.81 0.49
N LEU A 127 -2.60 4.35 1.63
CA LEU A 127 -2.20 3.88 2.95
C LEU A 127 -3.31 3.01 3.54
N LEU A 128 -3.01 1.75 3.82
CA LEU A 128 -3.95 0.79 4.36
C LEU A 128 -3.45 0.29 5.72
N THR A 129 -4.26 0.47 6.77
CA THR A 129 -3.96 0.06 8.14
C THR A 129 -5.23 -0.29 8.90
N ASP A 130 -5.08 -1.09 9.95
CA ASP A 130 -6.17 -1.44 10.87
C ASP A 130 -5.93 -0.95 12.31
N GLY A 131 -4.83 -0.20 12.53
CA GLY A 131 -4.36 0.17 13.85
C GLY A 131 -4.28 1.66 14.15
N GLU A 132 -3.88 1.92 15.39
CA GLU A 132 -3.45 3.22 15.89
C GLU A 132 -1.94 3.33 15.75
N ASN A 133 -1.43 4.54 15.46
CA ASN A 133 0.01 4.76 15.45
C ASN A 133 0.59 4.62 16.87
N ASN A 134 1.34 3.54 17.11
CA ASN A 134 1.93 3.24 18.42
C ASN A 134 3.45 3.02 18.39
N ARG A 135 4.05 3.13 17.21
CA ARG A 135 5.49 2.97 16.95
C ARG A 135 5.97 3.99 15.93
N GLY A 136 7.29 4.00 15.71
CA GLY A 136 7.97 4.85 14.75
C GLY A 136 8.45 6.18 15.32
N GLU A 137 9.43 6.76 14.64
CA GLU A 137 10.06 8.03 15.04
C GLU A 137 9.37 9.23 14.38
N ILE A 138 8.67 9.01 13.26
CA ILE A 138 8.03 10.06 12.47
C ILE A 138 6.54 10.13 12.84
N ALA A 139 6.08 11.30 13.29
CA ALA A 139 4.66 11.50 13.53
C ALA A 139 3.87 11.42 12.20
N PRO A 140 2.71 10.75 12.16
CA PRO A 140 1.92 10.59 10.93
C PRO A 140 1.58 11.90 10.23
N LEU A 141 1.20 12.94 10.98
CA LEU A 141 0.87 14.25 10.42
C LEU A 141 2.09 14.97 9.86
N THR A 142 3.27 14.84 10.48
CA THR A 142 4.52 15.39 9.92
C THR A 142 4.84 14.74 8.57
N ALA A 143 4.67 13.42 8.44
CA ALA A 143 4.83 12.76 7.16
C ALA A 143 3.79 13.24 6.12
N ALA A 144 2.54 13.47 6.54
CA ALA A 144 1.50 14.01 5.66
C ALA A 144 1.81 15.45 5.19
N GLU A 145 2.38 16.30 6.05
CA GLU A 145 2.85 17.64 5.65
C GLU A 145 3.92 17.54 4.56
N ILE A 146 4.88 16.63 4.70
CA ILE A 146 5.91 16.39 3.68
C ILE A 146 5.28 15.90 2.37
N ALA A 147 4.28 15.01 2.44
CA ALA A 147 3.55 14.53 1.26
C ALA A 147 2.87 15.69 0.53
N ARG A 148 2.14 16.54 1.28
CA ARG A 148 1.47 17.74 0.74
C ARG A 148 2.48 18.65 0.03
N ASP A 149 3.60 18.96 0.68
CA ASP A 149 4.61 19.90 0.16
C ASP A 149 5.30 19.35 -1.12
N GLN A 150 5.31 18.02 -1.30
CA GLN A 150 5.76 17.36 -2.52
C GLN A 150 4.65 17.11 -3.56
N GLY A 151 3.43 17.62 -3.32
CA GLY A 151 2.29 17.42 -4.21
C GLY A 151 1.82 15.96 -4.31
N ILE A 152 2.06 15.17 -3.28
CA ILE A 152 1.65 13.76 -3.20
C ILE A 152 0.30 13.69 -2.49
N ARG A 153 -0.69 13.08 -3.15
CA ARG A 153 -2.01 12.86 -2.58
C ARG A 153 -2.04 11.53 -1.82
N VAL A 154 -2.57 11.54 -0.60
CA VAL A 154 -2.66 10.33 0.24
C VAL A 154 -4.12 9.94 0.44
N TYR A 155 -4.50 8.76 -0.04
CA TYR A 155 -5.74 8.10 0.32
C TYR A 155 -5.48 7.16 1.48
N THR A 156 -6.34 7.22 2.49
CA THR A 156 -6.19 6.38 3.69
C THR A 156 -7.37 5.42 3.82
N ILE A 157 -7.07 4.15 4.10
CA ILE A 157 -8.07 3.09 4.25
C ILE A 157 -7.90 2.44 5.62
N GLY A 158 -8.88 2.66 6.49
CA GLY A 158 -8.98 1.97 7.76
C GLY A 158 -9.70 0.62 7.58
N VAL A 159 -9.04 -0.49 7.89
CA VAL A 159 -9.56 -1.85 7.67
C VAL A 159 -10.02 -2.48 8.97
N GLY A 160 -11.23 -3.01 9.01
CA GLY A 160 -11.77 -3.75 10.13
C GLY A 160 -13.17 -3.31 10.57
N THR A 161 -13.86 -4.18 11.29
CA THR A 161 -15.18 -3.91 11.86
C THR A 161 -15.10 -2.90 13.01
N ARG A 162 -16.24 -2.48 13.54
CA ARG A 162 -16.32 -1.71 14.78
C ARG A 162 -16.54 -2.65 15.96
N GLY A 163 -15.89 -2.37 17.08
CA GLY A 163 -16.06 -3.14 18.33
C GLY A 163 -14.99 -4.20 18.52
N THR A 164 -15.32 -5.47 18.29
CA THR A 164 -14.38 -6.60 18.45
C THR A 164 -14.30 -7.42 17.15
N ALA A 165 -13.15 -8.08 16.94
CA ALA A 165 -12.90 -8.96 15.83
C ALA A 165 -12.35 -10.31 16.31
N PRO A 166 -12.66 -11.43 15.62
CA PRO A 166 -12.02 -12.71 15.87
C PRO A 166 -10.52 -12.62 15.58
N TYR A 167 -9.68 -13.00 16.53
CA TYR A 167 -8.23 -12.97 16.39
C TYR A 167 -7.64 -14.36 16.70
N PRO A 168 -6.87 -14.95 15.77
CA PRO A 168 -6.25 -16.24 15.97
C PRO A 168 -5.10 -16.14 17.01
N THR A 169 -5.07 -17.06 17.94
CA THR A 169 -4.03 -17.15 18.98
C THR A 169 -3.79 -18.61 19.35
N VAL A 170 -2.97 -18.85 20.35
CA VAL A 170 -2.78 -20.18 20.95
C VAL A 170 -3.18 -20.16 22.41
N ASP A 171 -3.78 -21.25 22.89
CA ASP A 171 -4.10 -21.41 24.31
C ASP A 171 -2.84 -21.69 25.15
N PHE A 172 -3.01 -21.84 26.45
CA PHE A 172 -1.91 -22.13 27.39
C PHE A 172 -1.17 -23.43 27.03
N PHE A 173 -1.82 -24.37 26.35
CA PHE A 173 -1.26 -25.65 25.93
C PHE A 173 -0.67 -25.62 24.51
N GLY A 174 -0.68 -24.46 23.84
CA GLY A 174 -0.18 -24.31 22.46
C GLY A 174 -1.17 -24.71 21.37
N ASN A 175 -2.45 -24.97 21.70
CA ASN A 175 -3.46 -25.29 20.69
C ASN A 175 -4.00 -24.03 20.04
N PRO A 176 -4.27 -24.04 18.70
CA PRO A 176 -4.90 -22.93 18.02
C PRO A 176 -6.28 -22.60 18.62
N THR A 177 -6.51 -21.35 18.92
CA THR A 177 -7.78 -20.84 19.45
C THR A 177 -8.07 -19.45 18.86
N VAL A 178 -9.29 -18.96 19.03
CA VAL A 178 -9.71 -17.64 18.57
C VAL A 178 -10.27 -16.86 19.75
N VAL A 179 -9.76 -15.64 19.92
CA VAL A 179 -10.25 -14.71 20.95
C VAL A 179 -10.91 -13.51 20.30
N GLN A 180 -11.80 -12.82 21.02
CA GLN A 180 -12.36 -11.55 20.58
C GLN A 180 -11.40 -10.41 20.99
N ALA A 181 -10.71 -9.82 20.01
CA ALA A 181 -9.82 -8.69 20.22
C ALA A 181 -10.57 -7.38 19.92
N LYS A 182 -10.31 -6.32 20.71
CA LYS A 182 -10.87 -5.01 20.47
C LYS A 182 -10.23 -4.39 19.24
N VAL A 183 -11.06 -3.89 18.32
CA VAL A 183 -10.60 -3.16 17.13
C VAL A 183 -10.41 -1.69 17.51
N GLN A 184 -9.19 -1.19 17.30
CA GLN A 184 -8.81 0.19 17.57
C GLN A 184 -8.20 0.78 16.31
N ILE A 185 -8.94 1.66 15.62
CA ILE A 185 -8.46 2.37 14.44
C ILE A 185 -8.55 3.86 14.74
N ASP A 186 -7.47 4.59 14.55
CA ASP A 186 -7.47 6.04 14.66
C ASP A 186 -8.03 6.68 13.37
N GLU A 187 -9.36 6.62 13.23
CA GLU A 187 -10.07 7.21 12.09
C GLU A 187 -9.81 8.72 11.98
N LYS A 188 -9.56 9.40 13.11
CA LYS A 188 -9.29 10.82 13.14
C LYS A 188 -7.96 11.12 12.45
N ILE A 189 -6.88 10.47 12.85
CA ILE A 189 -5.54 10.69 12.25
C ILE A 189 -5.53 10.32 10.77
N LEU A 190 -6.20 9.21 10.39
CA LEU A 190 -6.31 8.81 8.99
C LEU A 190 -7.09 9.83 8.15
N GLY A 191 -8.16 10.41 8.71
CA GLY A 191 -8.91 11.51 8.08
C GLY A 191 -8.04 12.75 7.90
N GLU A 192 -7.35 13.18 8.96
CA GLU A 192 -6.48 14.36 8.93
C GLU A 192 -5.33 14.20 7.90
N ILE A 193 -4.71 13.03 7.78
CA ILE A 193 -3.70 12.74 6.74
C ILE A 193 -4.28 12.92 5.34
N ALA A 194 -5.45 12.33 5.10
CA ALA A 194 -6.11 12.41 3.80
C ALA A 194 -6.50 13.86 3.46
N ASP A 195 -7.16 14.55 4.36
CA ASP A 195 -7.61 15.94 4.17
C ASP A 195 -6.44 16.90 3.91
N LEU A 196 -5.35 16.75 4.67
CA LEU A 196 -4.15 17.59 4.57
C LEU A 196 -3.48 17.47 3.19
N THR A 197 -3.55 16.29 2.57
CA THR A 197 -2.91 15.98 1.28
C THR A 197 -3.87 16.06 0.09
N GLY A 198 -5.13 16.44 0.30
CA GLY A 198 -6.16 16.50 -0.73
C GLY A 198 -6.63 15.12 -1.22
N GLY A 199 -6.43 14.09 -0.41
CA GLY A 199 -6.95 12.75 -0.61
C GLY A 199 -8.32 12.55 0.04
N ARG A 200 -8.61 11.29 0.41
CA ARG A 200 -9.85 10.91 1.08
C ARG A 200 -9.62 9.72 2.03
N TYR A 201 -10.31 9.75 3.18
CA TYR A 201 -10.38 8.62 4.08
C TYR A 201 -11.54 7.69 3.72
N PHE A 202 -11.31 6.38 3.83
CA PHE A 202 -12.29 5.33 3.66
C PHE A 202 -12.25 4.35 4.82
N ARG A 203 -13.39 3.77 5.16
CA ARG A 203 -13.49 2.68 6.13
C ARG A 203 -13.97 1.42 5.42
N ALA A 204 -13.16 0.35 5.46
CA ALA A 204 -13.51 -0.96 4.95
C ALA A 204 -13.89 -1.89 6.11
N THR A 205 -15.16 -2.21 6.23
CA THR A 205 -15.72 -3.08 7.29
C THR A 205 -15.88 -4.54 6.87
N ASP A 206 -15.76 -4.82 5.58
CA ASP A 206 -15.87 -6.13 4.96
C ASP A 206 -15.14 -6.13 3.59
N ASN A 207 -15.01 -7.33 3.00
CA ASN A 207 -14.31 -7.51 1.72
C ASN A 207 -14.96 -6.74 0.56
N ALA A 208 -16.28 -6.69 0.48
CA ALA A 208 -16.99 -6.01 -0.60
C ALA A 208 -16.77 -4.49 -0.52
N LYS A 209 -16.79 -3.94 0.70
CA LYS A 209 -16.50 -2.52 0.95
C LYS A 209 -15.05 -2.21 0.60
N LEU A 210 -14.10 -3.07 1.00
CA LEU A 210 -12.69 -2.90 0.66
C LEU A 210 -12.48 -2.87 -0.86
N GLN A 211 -13.06 -3.81 -1.61
CA GLN A 211 -13.00 -3.82 -3.07
C GLN A 211 -13.55 -2.51 -3.66
N SER A 212 -14.73 -2.06 -3.23
CA SER A 212 -15.38 -0.86 -3.77
C SER A 212 -14.63 0.46 -3.51
N ILE A 213 -13.62 0.46 -2.64
CA ILE A 213 -12.77 1.63 -2.37
C ILE A 213 -11.67 1.75 -3.42
N TYR A 214 -11.21 0.62 -3.95
CA TYR A 214 -10.14 0.58 -4.96
C TYR A 214 -10.67 0.74 -6.40
N ASP A 215 -11.95 0.45 -6.64
CA ASP A 215 -12.64 0.69 -7.92
C ASP A 215 -12.87 2.21 -8.16
#